data_fba0657d821d1633a897b14dfd92852d
#
_entry.id   fba0657d821d1633a897b14dfd92852d
#
_cell.length_a   1.000
_cell.length_b   1.000
_cell.length_c   1.000
_cell.angle_alpha   90.00
_cell.angle_beta   90.00
_cell.angle_gamma   90.00
#
_symmetry.space_group_name_H-M   'P 1'
#
loop_
_entity.id
_entity.type
_entity.pdbx_description
1 polymer ?
#
loop_
_entity_poly.entity_id
_entity_poly.type
_entity_poly.pdbx_seq_one_letter_code
_entity_poly.pdbx_strand_id
1 'polypeptide(L)'
;QLVFGILDMAWHSVKYADEIRSTKGFEHSLSLPQMFPPIEEICISTGFSHIFSGGYAAGYYSYKWAEVLEKEAFGIFEAAGIFNPEVATRFRKEILEKGSSEKEMTLFKRFKQ
;
A
#
# COMPACT_ATOMS: atom_id res chain seq x y z
N GLN A 1 -2.39 8.05 -0.95
CA GLN A 1 -1.55 6.89 -0.58
C GLN A 1 -0.16 6.92 -1.21
N LEU A 2 0.00 7.34 -2.49
CA LEU A 2 1.34 7.48 -3.10
C LEU A 2 2.25 8.39 -2.28
N VAL A 3 1.74 9.55 -1.85
CA VAL A 3 2.48 10.48 -0.98
C VAL A 3 3.00 9.77 0.28
N PHE A 4 2.16 8.99 0.92
CA PHE A 4 2.53 8.25 2.14
C PHE A 4 3.60 7.19 1.87
N GLY A 5 3.50 6.48 0.74
CA GLY A 5 4.53 5.51 0.33
C GLY A 5 5.87 6.17 0.01
N ILE A 6 5.86 7.32 -0.68
CA ILE A 6 7.08 8.09 -0.97
C ILE A 6 7.70 8.61 0.33
N LEU A 7 6.88 9.15 1.23
CA LEU A 7 7.33 9.68 2.52
C LEU A 7 7.94 8.57 3.39
N ASP A 8 7.30 7.40 3.44
CA ASP A 8 7.83 6.21 4.12
C ASP A 8 9.21 5.83 3.59
N MET A 9 9.32 5.66 2.27
CA MET A 9 10.60 5.29 1.66
C MET A 9 11.67 6.36 1.87
N ALA A 10 11.31 7.64 1.83
CA ALA A 10 12.26 8.73 2.07
C ALA A 10 12.83 8.67 3.49
N TRP A 11 11.98 8.51 4.51
CA TRP A 11 12.42 8.37 5.91
C TRP A 11 13.32 7.16 6.12
N HIS A 12 12.98 6.03 5.55
CA HIS A 12 13.73 4.78 5.73
C HIS A 12 14.95 4.63 4.78
N SER A 13 15.20 5.65 3.94
CA SER A 13 16.41 5.74 3.10
C SER A 13 17.45 6.71 3.64
N VAL A 14 17.16 7.42 4.73
CA VAL A 14 18.11 8.30 5.42
C VAL A 14 19.26 7.46 5.97
N LYS A 15 20.50 7.80 5.61
CA LYS A 15 21.68 7.06 6.05
C LYS A 15 22.23 7.57 7.37
N TYR A 16 22.18 8.86 7.60
CA TYR A 16 22.73 9.52 8.78
C TYR A 16 21.71 10.46 9.39
N ALA A 17 21.48 10.32 10.71
CA ALA A 17 20.48 11.11 11.42
C ALA A 17 20.76 12.62 11.42
N ASP A 18 22.03 13.01 11.36
CA ASP A 18 22.49 14.40 11.31
C ASP A 18 22.22 15.12 9.99
N GLU A 19 21.86 14.37 8.94
CA GLU A 19 21.36 14.95 7.69
C GLU A 19 19.99 15.62 7.89
N ILE A 20 19.23 15.23 8.90
CA ILE A 20 17.87 15.71 9.16
C ILE A 20 17.90 16.82 10.24
N ARG A 21 17.89 18.07 9.82
CA ARG A 21 17.86 19.22 10.72
C ARG A 21 16.48 19.50 11.31
N SER A 22 15.41 19.19 10.57
CA SER A 22 14.04 19.28 11.06
C SER A 22 13.13 18.35 10.27
N THR A 23 12.16 17.72 10.94
CA THR A 23 11.17 16.83 10.33
C THR A 23 10.39 17.53 9.21
N LYS A 24 9.89 18.75 9.49
CA LYS A 24 9.15 19.56 8.53
C LYS A 24 10.02 19.96 7.33
N GLY A 25 11.26 20.38 7.58
CA GLY A 25 12.21 20.73 6.53
C GLY A 25 12.53 19.54 5.63
N PHE A 26 12.70 18.36 6.19
CA PHE A 26 12.90 17.14 5.41
C PHE A 26 11.67 16.83 4.54
N GLU A 27 10.47 16.81 5.14
CA GLU A 27 9.23 16.56 4.39
C GLU A 27 9.02 17.56 3.25
N HIS A 28 9.26 18.86 3.49
CA HIS A 28 9.16 19.88 2.46
C HIS A 28 10.23 19.77 1.36
N SER A 29 11.38 19.16 1.66
CA SER A 29 12.42 18.93 0.63
C SER A 29 12.04 17.84 -0.36
N LEU A 30 11.06 17.00 -0.02
CA LEU A 30 10.57 15.94 -0.89
C LEU A 30 9.57 16.52 -1.90
N SER A 31 9.77 16.21 -3.18
CA SER A 31 8.81 16.58 -4.24
C SER A 31 7.58 15.67 -4.19
N LEU A 32 6.78 15.79 -3.13
CA LEU A 32 5.59 14.96 -2.94
C LEU A 32 4.48 15.39 -3.90
N PRO A 33 3.83 14.46 -4.61
CA PRO A 33 2.64 14.78 -5.42
C PRO A 33 1.52 15.29 -4.51
N GLN A 34 1.03 16.49 -4.78
CA GLN A 34 -0.02 17.12 -3.99
C GLN A 34 -1.28 17.30 -4.83
N MET A 35 -2.40 16.86 -4.29
CA MET A 35 -3.72 17.06 -4.90
C MET A 35 -4.31 18.43 -4.52
N PHE A 36 -3.92 18.95 -3.36
CA PHE A 36 -4.35 20.24 -2.82
C PHE A 36 -3.14 21.09 -2.43
N PRO A 37 -3.26 22.42 -2.38
CA PRO A 37 -2.20 23.27 -1.88
C PRO A 37 -1.74 22.83 -0.48
N PRO A 38 -0.43 22.83 -0.21
CA PRO A 38 0.09 22.47 1.09
C PRO A 38 -0.38 23.48 2.16
N ILE A 39 -0.69 22.99 3.32
CA ILE A 39 -0.97 23.80 4.51
C ILE A 39 0.35 23.87 5.29
N GLU A 40 0.88 25.08 5.44
CA GLU A 40 2.21 25.28 5.98
C GLU A 40 2.38 24.73 7.42
N GLU A 41 1.33 24.78 8.22
CA GLU A 41 1.35 24.31 9.62
C GLU A 41 1.34 22.79 9.75
N ILE A 42 0.97 22.06 8.69
CA ILE A 42 0.87 20.59 8.72
C ILE A 42 2.23 19.96 8.40
N CYS A 43 2.60 18.96 9.20
CA CYS A 43 3.69 18.05 8.94
C CYS A 43 3.15 16.61 9.07
N ILE A 44 3.02 15.91 7.96
CA ILE A 44 2.45 14.55 7.90
C ILE A 44 3.27 13.60 8.76
N SER A 45 4.59 13.70 8.67
CA SER A 45 5.53 12.81 9.36
C SER A 45 5.33 12.76 10.87
N THR A 46 4.90 13.84 11.51
CA THR A 46 4.71 13.90 12.98
C THR A 46 3.50 13.11 13.47
N GLY A 47 2.50 12.87 12.59
CA GLY A 47 1.30 12.10 12.91
C GLY A 47 1.26 10.71 12.24
N PHE A 48 2.27 10.38 11.45
CA PHE A 48 2.26 9.17 10.63
C PHE A 48 2.85 7.96 11.36
N SER A 49 2.13 7.49 12.37
CA SER A 49 2.59 6.39 13.25
C SER A 49 2.80 5.06 12.51
N HIS A 50 2.07 4.77 11.44
CA HIS A 50 2.14 3.51 10.69
C HIS A 50 3.56 3.12 10.30
N ILE A 51 4.35 4.09 9.81
CA ILE A 51 5.70 3.84 9.31
C ILE A 51 6.77 3.79 10.42
N PHE A 52 6.44 4.21 11.63
CA PHE A 52 7.39 4.23 12.76
C PHE A 52 7.02 3.22 13.86
N SER A 53 5.75 2.90 14.06
CA SER A 53 5.30 2.00 15.11
C SER A 53 4.30 0.93 14.70
N GLY A 54 3.80 0.99 13.45
CA GLY A 54 2.72 0.13 12.97
C GLY A 54 3.15 -1.08 12.12
N GLY A 55 4.45 -1.37 12.00
CA GLY A 55 4.96 -2.48 11.20
C GLY A 55 5.01 -2.23 9.68
N TYR A 56 4.82 -0.99 9.24
CA TYR A 56 4.87 -0.59 7.83
C TYR A 56 6.13 0.18 7.44
N ALA A 57 7.18 0.14 8.25
CA ALA A 57 8.47 0.76 7.97
C ALA A 57 9.03 0.26 6.62
N ALA A 58 9.27 1.18 5.67
CA ALA A 58 9.65 0.89 4.28
C ALA A 58 8.68 -0.07 3.57
N GLY A 59 7.46 -0.21 4.03
CA GLY A 59 6.45 -1.15 3.55
C GLY A 59 5.09 -0.54 3.22
N TYR A 60 4.89 0.76 3.42
CA TYR A 60 3.58 1.39 3.20
C TYR A 60 3.12 1.33 1.73
N TYR A 61 4.04 1.26 0.78
CA TYR A 61 3.74 1.07 -0.64
C TYR A 61 2.92 -0.21 -0.92
N SER A 62 2.93 -1.19 0.01
CA SER A 62 2.18 -2.44 -0.13
C SER A 62 0.68 -2.24 -0.31
N TYR A 63 0.11 -1.16 0.24
CA TYR A 63 -1.29 -0.81 -0.01
C TYR A 63 -1.58 -0.54 -1.49
N LYS A 64 -0.65 0.13 -2.19
CA LYS A 64 -0.80 0.35 -3.63
C LYS A 64 -0.56 -0.90 -4.46
N TRP A 65 0.33 -1.76 -4.00
CA TRP A 65 0.54 -3.05 -4.63
C TRP A 65 -0.70 -3.96 -4.49
N ALA A 66 -1.33 -3.96 -3.33
CA ALA A 66 -2.58 -4.69 -3.10
C ALA A 66 -3.72 -4.21 -4.01
N GLU A 67 -3.83 -2.91 -4.27
CA GLU A 67 -4.83 -2.36 -5.20
C GLU A 67 -4.65 -2.89 -6.64
N VAL A 68 -3.43 -3.16 -7.09
CA VAL A 68 -3.19 -3.76 -8.40
C VAL A 68 -3.79 -5.17 -8.47
N LEU A 69 -3.54 -5.99 -7.45
CA LEU A 69 -4.09 -7.35 -7.37
C LEU A 69 -5.61 -7.35 -7.19
N GLU A 70 -6.13 -6.41 -6.40
CA GLU A 70 -7.57 -6.20 -6.23
C GLU A 70 -8.26 -5.92 -7.56
N LYS A 71 -7.73 -4.97 -8.35
CA LYS A 71 -8.26 -4.62 -9.67
C LYS A 71 -8.25 -5.82 -10.62
N GLU A 72 -7.18 -6.58 -10.63
CA GLU A 72 -7.07 -7.77 -11.45
C GLU A 72 -8.06 -8.86 -11.03
N ALA A 73 -8.22 -9.08 -9.72
CA ALA A 73 -9.22 -10.01 -9.19
C ALA A 73 -10.64 -9.57 -9.51
N PHE A 74 -10.93 -8.28 -9.31
CA PHE A 74 -12.26 -7.72 -9.59
C PHE A 74 -12.63 -7.80 -11.07
N GLY A 75 -11.68 -7.64 -11.98
CA GLY A 75 -11.90 -7.80 -13.41
C GLY A 75 -12.46 -9.19 -13.80
N ILE A 76 -12.13 -10.23 -13.04
CA ILE A 76 -12.69 -11.57 -13.25
C ILE A 76 -14.19 -11.60 -12.89
N PHE A 77 -14.57 -10.92 -11.79
CA PHE A 77 -15.97 -10.77 -11.42
C PHE A 77 -16.75 -9.91 -12.40
N GLU A 78 -16.15 -8.83 -12.90
CA GLU A 78 -16.80 -7.98 -13.91
C GLU A 78 -17.09 -8.77 -15.20
N ALA A 79 -16.14 -9.58 -15.65
CA ALA A 79 -16.28 -10.37 -16.87
C ALA A 79 -17.32 -11.50 -16.74
N ALA A 80 -17.42 -12.13 -15.56
CA ALA A 80 -18.32 -13.26 -15.32
C ALA A 80 -19.69 -12.86 -14.73
N GLY A 81 -19.83 -11.59 -14.31
CA GLY A 81 -20.94 -11.08 -13.51
C GLY A 81 -20.56 -10.96 -12.03
N ILE A 82 -20.78 -9.77 -11.46
CA ILE A 82 -20.34 -9.42 -10.10
C ILE A 82 -20.86 -10.38 -9.04
N PHE A 83 -22.04 -10.96 -9.23
CA PHE A 83 -22.65 -11.93 -8.31
C PHE A 83 -22.54 -13.38 -8.78
N ASN A 84 -21.61 -13.68 -9.70
CA ASN A 84 -21.40 -15.05 -10.19
C ASN A 84 -20.94 -15.97 -9.03
N PRO A 85 -21.74 -17.02 -8.67
CA PRO A 85 -21.45 -17.85 -7.51
C PRO A 85 -20.22 -18.75 -7.71
N GLU A 86 -19.86 -19.09 -8.95
CA GLU A 86 -18.69 -19.93 -9.23
C GLU A 86 -17.40 -19.15 -8.98
N VAL A 87 -17.31 -17.92 -9.51
CA VAL A 87 -16.18 -17.03 -9.27
C VAL A 87 -16.06 -16.71 -7.78
N ALA A 88 -17.17 -16.37 -7.12
CA ALA A 88 -17.20 -16.08 -5.69
C ALA A 88 -16.73 -17.29 -4.85
N THR A 89 -17.16 -18.50 -5.21
CA THR A 89 -16.73 -19.73 -4.52
C THR A 89 -15.24 -19.98 -4.73
N ARG A 90 -14.72 -19.79 -5.94
CA ARG A 90 -13.31 -19.94 -6.26
C ARG A 90 -12.45 -18.90 -5.51
N PHE A 91 -12.86 -17.64 -5.49
CA PHE A 91 -12.20 -16.61 -4.70
C PHE A 91 -12.14 -16.96 -3.22
N ARG A 92 -13.28 -17.40 -2.66
CA ARG A 92 -13.35 -17.82 -1.26
C ARG A 92 -12.39 -18.98 -0.98
N LYS A 93 -12.40 -20.03 -1.80
CA LYS A 93 -11.61 -21.25 -1.58
C LYS A 93 -10.12 -21.05 -1.80
N GLU A 94 -9.74 -20.33 -2.85
CA GLU A 94 -8.32 -20.19 -3.23
C GLU A 94 -7.62 -19.01 -2.54
N ILE A 95 -8.35 -17.98 -2.12
CA ILE A 95 -7.79 -16.80 -1.46
C ILE A 95 -8.16 -16.75 0.02
N LEU A 96 -9.46 -16.59 0.32
CA LEU A 96 -9.89 -16.28 1.68
C LEU A 96 -9.68 -17.42 2.67
N GLU A 97 -10.06 -18.64 2.30
CA GLU A 97 -9.90 -19.82 3.17
C GLU A 97 -8.44 -20.25 3.34
N LYS A 98 -7.59 -19.94 2.38
CA LYS A 98 -6.15 -20.27 2.42
C LYS A 98 -5.35 -19.31 3.29
N GLY A 99 -5.73 -18.04 3.31
CA GLY A 99 -4.97 -17.02 4.05
C GLY A 99 -3.48 -17.07 3.67
N SER A 100 -2.60 -17.17 4.64
CA SER A 100 -1.14 -17.23 4.46
C SER A 100 -0.57 -18.66 4.48
N SER A 101 -1.37 -19.68 4.15
CA SER A 101 -0.93 -21.09 4.18
C SER A 101 0.03 -21.46 3.04
N GLU A 102 0.02 -20.71 1.96
CA GLU A 102 0.88 -20.87 0.78
C GLU A 102 1.34 -19.49 0.30
N LYS A 103 2.27 -19.45 -0.68
CA LYS A 103 2.69 -18.18 -1.29
C LYS A 103 1.51 -17.51 -1.98
N GLU A 104 1.28 -16.25 -1.67
CA GLU A 104 0.12 -15.45 -2.11
C GLU A 104 -0.04 -15.47 -3.64
N MET A 105 1.07 -15.33 -4.38
CA MET A 105 1.04 -15.35 -5.85
C MET A 105 0.63 -16.73 -6.40
N THR A 106 0.88 -17.83 -5.68
CA THR A 106 0.42 -19.17 -6.08
C THR A 106 -1.08 -19.28 -5.94
N LEU A 107 -1.62 -18.82 -4.82
CA LEU A 107 -3.06 -18.79 -4.57
C LEU A 107 -3.77 -17.89 -5.59
N PHE A 108 -3.23 -16.72 -5.85
CA PHE A 108 -3.77 -15.78 -6.82
C PHE A 108 -3.82 -16.36 -8.24
N LYS A 109 -2.77 -17.06 -8.67
CA LYS A 109 -2.74 -17.73 -9.97
C LYS A 109 -3.78 -18.84 -10.09
N ARG A 110 -4.04 -19.60 -9.03
CA ARG A 110 -5.11 -20.61 -9.01
C ARG A 110 -6.49 -19.97 -9.12
N PHE A 111 -6.71 -18.88 -8.41
CA PHE A 111 -7.97 -18.16 -8.51
C PHE A 111 -8.24 -17.67 -9.93
N LYS A 112 -7.22 -17.27 -10.68
CA LYS A 112 -7.35 -16.74 -12.05
C LYS A 112 -7.69 -17.81 -13.10
N GLN A 113 -7.47 -19.10 -12.84
CA GLN A 113 -7.78 -20.20 -13.76
C GLN A 113 -9.28 -20.50 -13.79
#